data_7654ecd379179319799f63aba337c5aa
#
_entry.id   7654ecd379179319799f63aba337c5aa
#
_cell.length_a   1.000
_cell.length_b   1.000
_cell.length_c   1.000
_cell.angle_alpha   90.00
_cell.angle_beta   90.00
_cell.angle_gamma   90.00
#
_symmetry.space_group_name_H-M   'P 1'
#
loop_
_entity.id
_entity.type
_entity.pdbx_description
1 polymer ?
#
loop_
_entity_poly.entity_id
_entity_poly.type
_entity_poly.pdbx_seq_one_letter_code
_entity_poly.pdbx_strand_id
1 'polypeptide(L)'
;MSDIDDIRQSEDVQQNLREVQELLARHRVVEGLVHRQQMPRHELVENLVHKQHIAELRAKLDELHPADIAYILEALPLDERLFVWDLVKADRDGEILLEVSDAVRETLIEAMDSHELVAATGQLDTDEIADLAPDLPSEVMQDVFRALSVEEREQLRAAMSYDEDSVGALMDFEAVSVREDVTLEAVLRYLRRFDELPDHTDQLFVVDREEAL
;
A
#
# COMPACT_ATOMS: atom_id res chain seq x y z
N MET A 1 -23.34 16.58 -5.17
CA MET A 1 -23.23 15.60 -4.07
C MET A 1 -21.75 15.29 -3.81
N SER A 2 -20.89 15.37 -4.82
CA SER A 2 -19.43 15.22 -4.79
C SER A 2 -18.72 16.18 -3.80
N ASP A 3 -18.96 17.49 -3.86
CA ASP A 3 -18.21 18.49 -3.07
C ASP A 3 -18.34 18.34 -1.53
N ILE A 4 -19.44 17.78 -1.02
CA ILE A 4 -19.65 17.59 0.42
C ILE A 4 -18.93 16.33 0.91
N ASP A 5 -18.88 15.31 0.06
CA ASP A 5 -18.19 14.05 0.37
C ASP A 5 -16.67 14.27 0.34
N ASP A 6 -16.15 15.02 -0.63
CA ASP A 6 -14.73 15.41 -0.72
C ASP A 6 -14.27 16.27 0.49
N ILE A 7 -15.13 17.18 0.96
CA ILE A 7 -14.83 17.99 2.16
C ILE A 7 -14.78 17.12 3.41
N ARG A 8 -15.71 16.17 3.59
CA ARG A 8 -15.72 15.26 4.73
C ARG A 8 -14.49 14.35 4.73
N GLN A 9 -14.16 13.77 3.59
CA GLN A 9 -12.98 12.92 3.45
C GLN A 9 -11.70 13.68 3.79
N SER A 10 -11.57 14.93 3.33
CA SER A 10 -10.44 15.79 3.70
C SER A 10 -10.39 16.15 5.19
N GLU A 11 -11.54 16.34 5.85
CA GLU A 11 -11.61 16.59 7.29
C GLU A 11 -11.22 15.35 8.10
N ASP A 12 -11.66 14.17 7.69
CA ASP A 12 -11.35 12.89 8.34
C ASP A 12 -9.86 12.57 8.26
N VAL A 13 -9.22 12.75 7.10
CA VAL A 13 -7.77 12.55 6.90
C VAL A 13 -6.95 13.51 7.78
N GLN A 14 -7.33 14.78 7.84
CA GLN A 14 -6.66 15.74 8.72
C GLN A 14 -6.85 15.43 10.21
N GLN A 15 -7.98 14.87 10.59
CA GLN A 15 -8.22 14.40 11.94
C GLN A 15 -7.32 13.20 12.26
N ASN A 16 -7.23 12.22 11.38
CA ASN A 16 -6.34 11.06 11.51
C ASN A 16 -4.88 11.49 11.69
N LEU A 17 -4.41 12.44 10.88
CA LEU A 17 -3.07 13.01 11.04
C LEU A 17 -2.84 13.62 12.43
N ARG A 18 -3.79 14.41 12.94
CA ARG A 18 -3.69 15.02 14.28
C ARG A 18 -3.63 13.95 15.37
N GLU A 19 -4.47 12.93 15.29
CA GLU A 19 -4.49 11.83 16.25
C GLU A 19 -3.15 11.08 16.27
N VAL A 20 -2.59 10.77 15.10
CA VAL A 20 -1.26 10.14 15.00
C VAL A 20 -0.17 11.04 15.56
N GLN A 21 -0.18 12.34 15.23
CA GLN A 21 0.78 13.31 15.80
C GLN A 21 0.68 13.45 17.32
N GLU A 22 -0.53 13.40 17.89
CA GLU A 22 -0.72 13.39 19.34
C GLU A 22 -0.17 12.13 19.99
N LEU A 23 -0.37 10.97 19.38
CA LEU A 23 0.18 9.69 19.85
C LEU A 23 1.72 9.70 19.79
N LEU A 24 2.30 10.21 18.70
CA LEU A 24 3.76 10.38 18.56
C LEU A 24 4.32 11.37 19.59
N ALA A 25 3.63 12.47 19.86
CA ALA A 25 4.04 13.44 20.87
C ALA A 25 4.06 12.82 22.27
N ARG A 26 3.06 12.01 22.62
CA ARG A 26 3.03 11.26 23.90
C ARG A 26 4.17 10.26 23.98
N HIS A 27 4.47 9.54 22.90
CA HIS A 27 5.58 8.60 22.81
C HIS A 27 6.92 9.30 23.07
N ARG A 28 7.20 10.43 22.42
CA ARG A 28 8.44 11.22 22.62
C ARG A 28 8.61 11.74 24.06
N VAL A 29 7.53 12.16 24.70
CA VAL A 29 7.61 12.61 26.11
C VAL A 29 8.06 11.47 27.01
N VAL A 30 7.57 10.26 26.80
CA VAL A 30 7.96 9.08 27.57
C VAL A 30 9.41 8.70 27.30
N GLU A 31 9.84 8.67 26.06
CA GLU A 31 11.25 8.43 25.68
C GLU A 31 12.21 9.45 26.30
N GLY A 32 11.84 10.73 26.28
CA GLY A 32 12.64 11.80 26.87
C GLY A 32 12.74 11.72 28.39
N LEU A 33 11.78 11.09 29.07
CA LEU A 33 11.82 10.85 30.52
C LEU A 33 12.68 9.63 30.86
N VAL A 34 12.67 8.58 30.05
CA VAL A 34 13.48 7.36 30.21
C VAL A 34 14.97 7.68 30.23
N HIS A 35 15.42 8.55 29.33
CA HIS A 35 16.84 8.93 29.23
C HIS A 35 17.35 9.78 30.42
N ARG A 36 16.48 10.26 31.31
CA ARG A 36 16.86 11.17 32.41
C ARG A 36 16.92 10.56 33.81
N GLN A 37 16.39 9.35 34.02
CA GLN A 37 16.32 8.77 35.37
C GLN A 37 16.76 7.32 35.41
N GLN A 38 17.92 7.06 36.03
CA GLN A 38 18.46 5.73 36.36
C GLN A 38 17.84 5.21 37.64
N MET A 39 16.65 4.58 37.61
CA MET A 39 16.08 3.85 38.75
C MET A 39 15.41 2.52 38.35
N PRO A 40 15.77 1.37 38.92
CA PRO A 40 15.37 0.04 38.43
C PRO A 40 13.86 -0.29 38.50
N ARG A 41 13.08 0.46 39.28
CA ARG A 41 11.61 0.28 39.39
C ARG A 41 10.82 1.08 38.33
N HIS A 42 11.40 2.14 37.80
CA HIS A 42 10.79 2.93 36.71
C HIS A 42 10.81 2.20 35.36
N GLU A 43 11.87 1.47 35.08
CA GLU A 43 12.12 0.78 33.82
C GLU A 43 10.97 -0.19 33.42
N LEU A 44 10.34 -0.88 34.38
CA LEU A 44 9.22 -1.78 34.12
C LEU A 44 7.93 -1.04 33.79
N VAL A 45 7.65 0.06 34.47
CA VAL A 45 6.44 0.87 34.21
C VAL A 45 6.58 1.64 32.89
N GLU A 46 7.77 2.17 32.63
CA GLU A 46 8.12 2.89 31.39
C GLU A 46 8.04 1.95 30.18
N ASN A 47 8.57 0.73 30.27
CA ASN A 47 8.44 -0.28 29.22
C ASN A 47 6.97 -0.68 28.95
N LEU A 48 6.13 -0.70 29.97
CA LEU A 48 4.70 -0.98 29.81
C LEU A 48 3.97 0.15 29.13
N VAL A 49 4.24 1.40 29.53
CA VAL A 49 3.63 2.60 28.93
C VAL A 49 4.09 2.77 27.48
N HIS A 50 5.38 2.54 27.22
CA HIS A 50 5.92 2.57 25.85
C HIS A 50 5.24 1.52 24.95
N LYS A 51 5.14 0.28 25.42
CA LYS A 51 4.42 -0.78 24.67
C LYS A 51 2.95 -0.46 24.46
N GLN A 52 2.29 0.17 25.42
CA GLN A 52 0.90 0.58 25.29
C GLN A 52 0.75 1.65 24.22
N HIS A 53 1.60 2.68 24.18
CA HIS A 53 1.54 3.75 23.17
C HIS A 53 1.82 3.20 21.77
N ILE A 54 2.78 2.28 21.62
CA ILE A 54 3.03 1.61 20.33
C ILE A 54 1.80 0.78 19.93
N ALA A 55 1.17 0.08 20.85
CA ALA A 55 -0.03 -0.71 20.56
C ALA A 55 -1.22 0.19 20.15
N GLU A 56 -1.40 1.35 20.78
CA GLU A 56 -2.42 2.33 20.43
C GLU A 56 -2.16 2.90 19.02
N LEU A 57 -0.90 3.23 18.71
CA LEU A 57 -0.53 3.74 17.39
C LEU A 57 -0.72 2.68 16.29
N ARG A 58 -0.29 1.44 16.54
CA ARG A 58 -0.56 0.32 15.60
C ARG A 58 -2.04 0.10 15.37
N ALA A 59 -2.84 0.06 16.44
CA ALA A 59 -4.28 -0.11 16.33
C ALA A 59 -4.93 1.02 15.50
N LYS A 60 -4.46 2.26 15.68
CA LYS A 60 -4.92 3.38 14.85
C LYS A 60 -4.54 3.21 13.38
N LEU A 61 -3.29 2.85 13.08
CA LEU A 61 -2.83 2.62 11.70
C LEU A 61 -3.58 1.46 11.03
N ASP A 62 -3.91 0.43 11.77
CA ASP A 62 -4.69 -0.73 11.29
C ASP A 62 -6.13 -0.36 10.84
N GLU A 63 -6.69 0.71 11.37
CA GLU A 63 -8.03 1.20 11.01
C GLU A 63 -8.05 2.11 9.77
N LEU A 64 -6.87 2.62 9.36
CA LEU A 64 -6.76 3.60 8.28
C LEU A 64 -6.63 2.93 6.92
N HIS A 65 -7.09 3.59 5.87
CA HIS A 65 -6.84 3.20 4.49
C HIS A 65 -5.35 3.47 4.11
N PRO A 66 -4.72 2.71 3.18
CA PRO A 66 -3.37 2.98 2.69
C PRO A 66 -3.12 4.42 2.27
N ALA A 67 -4.03 5.03 1.54
CA ALA A 67 -3.96 6.44 1.13
C ALA A 67 -3.92 7.42 2.32
N ASP A 68 -4.65 7.13 3.42
CA ASP A 68 -4.62 7.96 4.64
C ASP A 68 -3.25 7.83 5.34
N ILE A 69 -2.70 6.62 5.36
CA ILE A 69 -1.35 6.37 5.92
C ILE A 69 -0.31 7.09 5.07
N ALA A 70 -0.38 7.02 3.75
CA ALA A 70 0.49 7.75 2.84
C ALA A 70 0.45 9.26 3.12
N TYR A 71 -0.72 9.85 3.25
CA TYR A 71 -0.87 11.26 3.62
C TYR A 71 -0.22 11.61 4.96
N ILE A 72 -0.35 10.72 5.96
CA ILE A 72 0.30 10.90 7.27
C ILE A 72 1.83 10.85 7.14
N LEU A 73 2.35 9.86 6.39
CA LEU A 73 3.79 9.71 6.16
C LEU A 73 4.38 10.93 5.44
N GLU A 74 3.66 11.50 4.47
CA GLU A 74 4.03 12.76 3.79
C GLU A 74 4.18 13.94 4.75
N ALA A 75 3.29 14.04 5.72
CA ALA A 75 3.24 15.15 6.66
C ALA A 75 4.25 15.04 7.82
N LEU A 76 4.87 13.87 8.02
CA LEU A 76 5.78 13.61 9.14
C LEU A 76 7.24 13.93 8.80
N PRO A 77 8.02 14.45 9.78
CA PRO A 77 9.48 14.49 9.68
C PRO A 77 10.07 13.09 9.51
N LEU A 78 11.25 12.97 8.89
CA LEU A 78 11.87 11.70 8.52
C LEU A 78 11.93 10.69 9.67
N ASP A 79 12.41 11.09 10.85
CA ASP A 79 12.56 10.16 11.98
C ASP A 79 11.19 9.60 12.44
N GLU A 80 10.15 10.44 12.45
CA GLU A 80 8.79 10.03 12.82
C GLU A 80 8.13 9.20 11.71
N ARG A 81 8.39 9.55 10.45
CA ARG A 81 7.93 8.81 9.28
C ARG A 81 8.44 7.37 9.33
N LEU A 82 9.76 7.18 9.47
CA LEU A 82 10.36 5.84 9.54
C LEU A 82 9.86 5.06 10.76
N PHE A 83 9.66 5.73 11.90
CA PHE A 83 9.08 5.09 13.08
C PHE A 83 7.64 4.63 12.84
N VAL A 84 6.80 5.46 12.18
CA VAL A 84 5.43 5.08 11.83
C VAL A 84 5.43 3.96 10.79
N TRP A 85 6.30 4.04 9.79
CA TRP A 85 6.47 3.02 8.76
C TRP A 85 6.78 1.64 9.35
N ASP A 86 7.70 1.55 10.30
CA ASP A 86 8.04 0.31 11.02
C ASP A 86 6.87 -0.29 11.84
N LEU A 87 5.82 0.48 12.05
CA LEU A 87 4.61 0.04 12.75
C LEU A 87 3.47 -0.39 11.82
N VAL A 88 3.53 -0.05 10.55
CA VAL A 88 2.57 -0.48 9.53
C VAL A 88 2.69 -2.01 9.35
N LYS A 89 1.60 -2.65 8.94
CA LYS A 89 1.60 -4.06 8.60
C LYS A 89 2.19 -4.26 7.21
N ALA A 90 3.09 -5.23 7.09
CA ALA A 90 3.80 -5.53 5.86
C ALA A 90 2.90 -5.93 4.66
N ASP A 91 1.68 -6.40 4.92
CA ASP A 91 0.68 -6.70 3.89
C ASP A 91 0.08 -5.46 3.22
N ARG A 92 0.41 -4.26 3.69
CA ARG A 92 -0.06 -2.98 3.17
C ARG A 92 1.06 -2.10 2.60
N ASP A 93 2.30 -2.55 2.73
CA ASP A 93 3.46 -1.75 2.33
C ASP A 93 3.43 -1.40 0.84
N GLY A 94 3.06 -2.34 -0.02
CA GLY A 94 2.98 -2.14 -1.47
C GLY A 94 2.00 -1.02 -1.84
N GLU A 95 0.75 -1.10 -1.38
CA GLU A 95 -0.28 -0.10 -1.64
C GLU A 95 0.13 1.30 -1.13
N ILE A 96 0.75 1.38 0.06
CA ILE A 96 1.22 2.66 0.60
C ILE A 96 2.37 3.23 -0.23
N LEU A 97 3.28 2.39 -0.73
CA LEU A 97 4.37 2.84 -1.58
C LEU A 97 3.87 3.44 -2.90
N LEU A 98 2.74 2.98 -3.43
CA LEU A 98 2.10 3.56 -4.61
C LEU A 98 1.50 4.94 -4.33
N GLU A 99 0.97 5.15 -3.14
CA GLU A 99 0.22 6.36 -2.77
C GLU A 99 1.12 7.52 -2.31
N VAL A 100 2.36 7.27 -1.91
CA VAL A 100 3.29 8.32 -1.48
C VAL A 100 4.01 8.97 -2.66
N SER A 101 4.47 10.21 -2.49
CA SER A 101 5.33 10.88 -3.48
C SER A 101 6.68 10.18 -3.66
N ASP A 102 7.31 10.36 -4.81
CA ASP A 102 8.62 9.78 -5.15
C ASP A 102 9.67 10.03 -4.06
N ALA A 103 9.72 11.25 -3.51
CA ALA A 103 10.68 11.59 -2.47
C ALA A 103 10.45 10.85 -1.15
N VAL A 104 9.21 10.56 -0.80
CA VAL A 104 8.87 9.76 0.38
C VAL A 104 9.10 8.29 0.08
N ARG A 105 8.68 7.82 -1.09
CA ARG A 105 8.88 6.45 -1.56
C ARG A 105 10.35 6.04 -1.51
N GLU A 106 11.24 6.86 -2.05
CA GLU A 106 12.69 6.62 -2.01
C GLU A 106 13.17 6.39 -0.57
N THR A 107 12.76 7.24 0.38
CA THR A 107 13.16 7.10 1.79
C THR A 107 12.61 5.85 2.47
N LEU A 108 11.41 5.40 2.10
CA LEU A 108 10.80 4.19 2.63
C LEU A 108 11.47 2.94 2.04
N ILE A 109 11.72 2.91 0.74
CA ILE A 109 12.42 1.82 0.04
C ILE A 109 13.85 1.66 0.59
N GLU A 110 14.57 2.76 0.83
CA GLU A 110 15.90 2.71 1.44
C GLU A 110 15.91 2.12 2.87
N ALA A 111 14.80 2.23 3.59
CA ALA A 111 14.66 1.68 4.94
C ALA A 111 14.26 0.19 4.96
N MET A 112 13.82 -0.38 3.83
CA MET A 112 13.38 -1.77 3.70
C MET A 112 14.53 -2.67 3.26
N ASP A 113 14.50 -3.93 3.70
CA ASP A 113 15.39 -4.95 3.15
C ASP A 113 14.80 -5.58 1.86
N SER A 114 15.65 -6.32 1.12
CA SER A 114 15.24 -6.93 -0.15
C SER A 114 14.08 -7.92 -0.01
N HIS A 115 13.95 -8.58 1.14
CA HIS A 115 12.87 -9.53 1.38
C HIS A 115 11.55 -8.81 1.64
N GLU A 116 11.59 -7.71 2.36
CA GLU A 116 10.43 -6.84 2.62
C GLU A 116 9.93 -6.23 1.32
N LEU A 117 10.82 -5.73 0.46
CA LEU A 117 10.46 -5.18 -0.85
C LEU A 117 9.82 -6.23 -1.77
N VAL A 118 10.35 -7.45 -1.82
CA VAL A 118 9.73 -8.55 -2.60
C VAL A 118 8.37 -8.93 -2.01
N ALA A 119 8.22 -8.92 -0.68
CA ALA A 119 6.95 -9.22 -0.04
C ALA A 119 5.89 -8.14 -0.32
N ALA A 120 6.29 -6.87 -0.29
CA ALA A 120 5.41 -5.74 -0.62
C ALA A 120 4.89 -5.82 -2.06
N THR A 121 5.76 -6.10 -3.04
CA THR A 121 5.35 -6.27 -4.44
C THR A 121 4.48 -7.50 -4.68
N GLY A 122 4.57 -8.52 -3.84
CA GLY A 122 3.78 -9.74 -3.97
C GLY A 122 2.29 -9.59 -3.63
N GLN A 123 1.86 -8.40 -3.19
CA GLN A 123 0.46 -8.05 -2.91
C GLN A 123 -0.14 -7.16 -4.02
N LEU A 124 0.67 -6.72 -4.94
CA LEU A 124 0.32 -5.77 -6.00
C LEU A 124 0.03 -6.47 -7.32
N ASP A 125 -0.80 -5.84 -8.12
CA ASP A 125 -1.07 -6.23 -9.48
C ASP A 125 0.13 -5.92 -10.40
N THR A 126 0.16 -6.50 -11.60
CA THR A 126 1.35 -6.40 -12.46
C THR A 126 1.61 -5.00 -13.01
N ASP A 127 0.60 -4.19 -13.22
CA ASP A 127 0.69 -2.77 -13.57
C ASP A 127 1.18 -1.94 -12.38
N GLU A 128 0.69 -2.19 -11.18
CA GLU A 128 1.15 -1.56 -9.95
C GLU A 128 2.64 -1.86 -9.67
N ILE A 129 3.07 -3.11 -9.90
CA ILE A 129 4.49 -3.47 -9.82
C ILE A 129 5.31 -2.71 -10.87
N ALA A 130 4.75 -2.50 -12.08
CA ALA A 130 5.42 -1.73 -13.11
C ALA A 130 5.63 -0.26 -12.72
N ASP A 131 4.68 0.33 -11.99
CA ASP A 131 4.76 1.70 -11.46
C ASP A 131 5.86 1.85 -10.40
N LEU A 132 6.07 0.83 -9.57
CA LEU A 132 7.15 0.81 -8.58
C LEU A 132 8.52 0.42 -9.15
N ALA A 133 8.56 -0.27 -10.29
CA ALA A 133 9.77 -0.86 -10.83
C ALA A 133 10.95 0.12 -11.04
N PRO A 134 10.74 1.39 -11.44
CA PRO A 134 11.82 2.37 -11.58
C PRO A 134 12.54 2.68 -10.26
N ASP A 135 11.82 2.59 -9.13
CA ASP A 135 12.32 2.94 -7.80
C ASP A 135 12.96 1.74 -7.07
N LEU A 136 12.69 0.52 -7.55
CA LEU A 136 13.17 -0.71 -6.93
C LEU A 136 14.61 -1.06 -7.36
N PRO A 137 15.46 -1.55 -6.42
CA PRO A 137 16.78 -2.07 -6.76
C PRO A 137 16.69 -3.21 -7.78
N SER A 138 17.64 -3.24 -8.74
CA SER A 138 17.66 -4.26 -9.81
C SER A 138 17.70 -5.71 -9.30
N GLU A 139 18.29 -5.95 -8.13
CA GLU A 139 18.35 -7.26 -7.50
C GLU A 139 16.96 -7.68 -6.99
N VAL A 140 16.22 -6.73 -6.39
CA VAL A 140 14.84 -6.93 -5.94
C VAL A 140 13.94 -7.26 -7.13
N MET A 141 14.04 -6.49 -8.23
CA MET A 141 13.28 -6.76 -9.45
C MET A 141 13.55 -8.15 -10.03
N GLN A 142 14.78 -8.67 -9.95
CA GLN A 142 15.06 -10.04 -10.37
C GLN A 142 14.33 -11.08 -9.50
N ASP A 143 14.23 -10.84 -8.21
CA ASP A 143 13.55 -11.75 -7.28
C ASP A 143 12.03 -11.64 -7.45
N VAL A 144 11.49 -10.44 -7.68
CA VAL A 144 10.08 -10.22 -8.09
C VAL A 144 9.75 -11.03 -9.34
N PHE A 145 10.53 -10.89 -10.42
CA PHE A 145 10.34 -11.67 -11.65
C PHE A 145 10.43 -13.19 -11.44
N ARG A 146 11.17 -13.67 -10.45
CA ARG A 146 11.23 -15.11 -10.12
C ARG A 146 10.00 -15.57 -9.35
N ALA A 147 9.42 -14.72 -8.53
CA ALA A 147 8.24 -15.01 -7.72
C ALA A 147 6.96 -15.10 -8.58
N LEU A 148 6.86 -14.28 -9.62
CA LEU A 148 5.70 -14.20 -10.50
C LEU A 148 5.51 -15.47 -11.36
N SER A 149 4.28 -15.78 -11.73
CA SER A 149 3.92 -16.79 -12.73
C SER A 149 4.45 -16.44 -14.13
N VAL A 150 4.30 -17.33 -15.09
CA VAL A 150 4.72 -17.05 -16.48
C VAL A 150 3.86 -15.94 -17.10
N GLU A 151 2.57 -15.94 -16.81
CA GLU A 151 1.59 -14.99 -17.33
C GLU A 151 1.85 -13.59 -16.75
N GLU A 152 1.93 -13.46 -15.44
CA GLU A 152 2.23 -12.19 -14.76
C GLU A 152 3.58 -11.60 -15.21
N ARG A 153 4.59 -12.42 -15.43
CA ARG A 153 5.89 -11.97 -15.99
C ARG A 153 5.78 -11.38 -17.40
N GLU A 154 4.90 -11.91 -18.24
CA GLU A 154 4.65 -11.38 -19.58
C GLU A 154 3.88 -10.08 -19.50
N GLN A 155 2.89 -9.99 -18.63
CA GLN A 155 2.12 -8.77 -18.35
C GLN A 155 3.03 -7.65 -17.80
N LEU A 156 3.83 -7.93 -16.77
CA LEU A 156 4.77 -6.97 -16.20
C LEU A 156 5.77 -6.46 -17.25
N ARG A 157 6.32 -7.34 -18.11
CA ARG A 157 7.19 -6.91 -19.20
C ARG A 157 6.47 -6.05 -20.22
N ALA A 158 5.21 -6.33 -20.51
CA ALA A 158 4.39 -5.52 -21.40
C ALA A 158 4.14 -4.15 -20.79
N ALA A 159 3.71 -4.07 -19.52
CA ALA A 159 3.52 -2.81 -18.80
C ALA A 159 4.80 -1.96 -18.79
N MET A 160 5.93 -2.52 -18.38
CA MET A 160 7.23 -1.84 -18.36
C MET A 160 7.79 -1.46 -19.74
N SER A 161 7.20 -1.93 -20.84
CA SER A 161 7.62 -1.59 -22.20
C SER A 161 7.04 -0.28 -22.73
N TYR A 162 6.04 0.24 -22.05
CA TYR A 162 5.38 1.50 -22.41
C TYR A 162 6.11 2.70 -21.80
N ASP A 163 6.06 3.83 -22.50
CA ASP A 163 6.51 5.10 -21.92
C ASP A 163 5.50 5.54 -20.84
N GLU A 164 5.98 6.09 -19.72
CA GLU A 164 5.15 6.53 -18.57
C GLU A 164 4.00 7.46 -18.97
N ASP A 165 4.20 8.34 -19.96
CA ASP A 165 3.20 9.26 -20.49
C ASP A 165 2.26 8.62 -21.54
N SER A 166 2.33 7.32 -21.78
CA SER A 166 1.51 6.63 -22.78
C SER A 166 0.26 6.01 -22.17
N VAL A 167 -0.78 5.85 -22.99
CA VAL A 167 -2.00 5.13 -22.58
C VAL A 167 -1.70 3.67 -22.22
N GLY A 168 -0.65 3.09 -22.80
CA GLY A 168 -0.22 1.72 -22.50
C GLY A 168 0.28 1.54 -21.06
N ALA A 169 0.84 2.58 -20.45
CA ALA A 169 1.26 2.56 -19.06
C ALA A 169 0.08 2.52 -18.07
N LEU A 170 -1.11 2.93 -18.51
CA LEU A 170 -2.35 2.92 -17.72
C LEU A 170 -3.19 1.65 -17.97
N MET A 171 -2.61 0.61 -18.55
CA MET A 171 -3.34 -0.58 -18.94
C MET A 171 -3.46 -1.55 -17.76
N ASP A 172 -4.67 -1.74 -17.29
CA ASP A 172 -5.03 -2.77 -16.32
C ASP A 172 -5.14 -4.14 -17.02
N PHE A 173 -4.37 -5.12 -16.55
CA PHE A 173 -4.35 -6.48 -17.09
C PHE A 173 -5.37 -7.41 -16.43
N GLU A 174 -6.00 -6.98 -15.35
CA GLU A 174 -6.98 -7.76 -14.60
C GLU A 174 -8.43 -7.55 -15.06
N ALA A 175 -8.62 -6.80 -16.15
CA ALA A 175 -9.93 -6.53 -16.69
C ALA A 175 -10.73 -7.81 -16.97
N VAL A 176 -11.93 -7.92 -16.37
CA VAL A 176 -12.77 -9.10 -16.52
C VAL A 176 -13.49 -9.08 -17.86
N SER A 177 -13.16 -10.04 -18.74
CA SER A 177 -13.82 -10.24 -20.03
C SER A 177 -14.71 -11.49 -20.03
N VAL A 178 -15.81 -11.42 -20.77
CA VAL A 178 -16.74 -12.53 -21.00
C VAL A 178 -17.09 -12.62 -22.47
N ARG A 179 -17.33 -13.83 -22.98
CA ARG A 179 -17.68 -14.01 -24.38
C ARG A 179 -19.15 -13.69 -24.65
N GLU A 180 -19.45 -13.13 -25.81
CA GLU A 180 -20.80 -12.79 -26.25
C GLU A 180 -21.75 -14.01 -26.34
N ASP A 181 -21.19 -15.23 -26.55
CA ASP A 181 -21.96 -16.45 -26.72
C ASP A 181 -22.30 -17.18 -25.41
N VAL A 182 -21.93 -16.64 -24.24
CA VAL A 182 -22.24 -17.21 -22.93
C VAL A 182 -23.52 -16.66 -22.32
N THR A 183 -24.20 -17.46 -21.51
CA THR A 183 -25.40 -17.01 -20.81
C THR A 183 -25.03 -16.20 -19.57
N LEU A 184 -25.92 -15.29 -19.19
CA LEU A 184 -25.75 -14.49 -17.95
C LEU A 184 -25.56 -15.36 -16.69
N GLU A 185 -26.19 -16.54 -16.66
CA GLU A 185 -26.01 -17.52 -15.58
C GLU A 185 -24.56 -18.06 -15.53
N ALA A 186 -23.96 -18.29 -16.71
CA ALA A 186 -22.56 -18.71 -16.80
C ALA A 186 -21.61 -17.59 -16.35
N VAL A 187 -21.89 -16.34 -16.74
CA VAL A 187 -21.14 -15.16 -16.29
C VAL A 187 -21.21 -15.03 -14.76
N LEU A 188 -22.39 -15.10 -14.18
CA LEU A 188 -22.55 -15.02 -12.71
C LEU A 188 -21.84 -16.17 -11.98
N ARG A 189 -21.80 -17.36 -12.59
CA ARG A 189 -21.07 -18.49 -12.03
C ARG A 189 -19.56 -18.29 -12.13
N TYR A 190 -19.07 -17.68 -13.19
CA TYR A 190 -17.68 -17.32 -13.39
C TYR A 190 -17.25 -16.29 -12.35
N LEU A 191 -17.97 -15.18 -12.20
CA LEU A 191 -17.67 -14.12 -11.24
C LEU A 191 -17.64 -14.62 -9.78
N ARG A 192 -18.51 -15.59 -9.43
CA ARG A 192 -18.52 -16.21 -8.09
C ARG A 192 -17.33 -17.13 -7.80
N ARG A 193 -16.45 -17.36 -8.75
CA ARG A 193 -15.22 -18.16 -8.55
C ARG A 193 -14.07 -17.32 -8.03
N PHE A 194 -14.15 -16.01 -8.19
CA PHE A 194 -13.23 -15.09 -7.55
C PHE A 194 -13.58 -15.00 -6.07
N ASP A 195 -12.62 -15.14 -5.20
CA ASP A 195 -12.78 -14.90 -3.76
C ASP A 195 -13.01 -13.39 -3.53
N GLU A 196 -12.25 -12.54 -4.23
CA GLU A 196 -12.45 -11.11 -4.42
C GLU A 196 -12.41 -10.82 -5.91
N LEU A 197 -13.22 -9.88 -6.39
CA LEU A 197 -13.14 -9.42 -7.78
C LEU A 197 -11.94 -8.50 -7.91
N PRO A 198 -11.28 -8.46 -9.10
CA PRO A 198 -10.24 -7.48 -9.35
C PRO A 198 -10.68 -6.07 -8.97
N ASP A 199 -9.77 -5.28 -8.46
CA ASP A 199 -10.01 -3.88 -8.18
C ASP A 199 -10.51 -3.19 -9.46
N HIS A 200 -11.33 -2.19 -9.35
CA HIS A 200 -11.96 -1.51 -10.51
C HIS A 200 -12.90 -2.36 -11.39
N THR A 201 -13.35 -3.56 -10.95
CA THR A 201 -14.36 -4.35 -11.68
C THR A 201 -15.75 -3.70 -11.57
N ASP A 202 -15.93 -2.51 -12.12
CA ASP A 202 -17.21 -1.82 -12.30
C ASP A 202 -17.85 -2.13 -13.66
N GLN A 203 -17.09 -2.71 -14.59
CA GLN A 203 -17.48 -3.06 -15.95
C GLN A 203 -17.02 -4.47 -16.31
N LEU A 204 -17.78 -5.12 -17.19
CA LEU A 204 -17.42 -6.38 -17.81
C LEU A 204 -17.29 -6.16 -19.31
N PHE A 205 -16.18 -6.54 -19.89
CA PHE A 205 -15.96 -6.44 -21.33
C PHE A 205 -16.54 -7.67 -22.02
N VAL A 206 -17.38 -7.44 -23.05
CA VAL A 206 -17.94 -8.54 -23.86
C VAL A 206 -17.11 -8.65 -25.13
N VAL A 207 -16.46 -9.78 -25.31
CA VAL A 207 -15.55 -10.03 -26.43
C VAL A 207 -16.04 -11.18 -27.31
N ASP A 208 -15.63 -11.20 -28.57
CA ASP A 208 -15.86 -12.31 -29.48
C ASP A 208 -14.87 -13.47 -29.23
N ARG A 209 -14.82 -14.46 -30.15
CA ARG A 209 -13.92 -15.62 -30.02
C ARG A 209 -12.47 -15.30 -30.35
N GLU A 210 -12.21 -14.19 -30.98
CA GLU A 210 -10.92 -13.64 -31.32
C GLU A 210 -10.44 -12.62 -30.26
N GLU A 211 -11.15 -12.52 -29.12
CA GLU A 211 -10.90 -11.59 -28.00
C GLU A 211 -11.02 -10.11 -28.39
N ALA A 212 -11.72 -9.81 -29.47
CA ALA A 212 -12.05 -8.44 -29.87
C ALA A 212 -13.36 -7.96 -29.20
N LEU A 213 -13.39 -6.65 -28.82
CA LEU A 213 -14.55 -5.96 -28.27
C LEU A 213 -15.65 -5.75 -29.34
#